data_bbdb92698a071c4fed216e8fd3685551
#
_entry.id   bbdb92698a071c4fed216e8fd3685551
#
_cell.length_a   1.000
_cell.length_b   1.000
_cell.length_c   1.000
_cell.angle_alpha   90.00
_cell.angle_beta   90.00
_cell.angle_gamma   90.00
#
_symmetry.space_group_name_H-M   'P 1'
#
loop_
_entity.id
_entity.type
_entity.pdbx_description
1 polymer ?
#
loop_
_entity_poly.entity_id
_entity_poly.type
_entity_poly.pdbx_seq_one_letter_code
_entity_poly.pdbx_strand_id
1 'polypeptide(L)'
;MAVCPVNCFYRTEEGVVLHDKDVCIGCGYCSYACPFGAPQFPSAGTFGVRGKMDKCTFCAGGPEANGSQAEFEKYGRNRLAEGKLPACAEMCSTKALLAGDGDVVADIFRNRVVQRGKGAEVWGWGTAYGSKTDSKGAKS
;
A
#
# COMPACT_ATOMS: atom_id res chain seq x y z
N MET A 1 -4.39 12.33 0.19
CA MET A 1 -3.57 13.30 -0.58
C MET A 1 -3.98 14.75 -0.28
N ALA A 2 -5.27 15.08 -0.32
CA ALA A 2 -5.77 16.47 -0.16
C ALA A 2 -5.36 17.20 1.13
N VAL A 3 -4.98 16.50 2.19
CA VAL A 3 -4.57 17.08 3.48
C VAL A 3 -3.17 17.70 3.47
N CYS A 4 -2.35 17.37 2.45
CA CYS A 4 -0.97 17.86 2.39
C CYS A 4 -0.92 19.30 1.88
N PRO A 5 -0.45 20.29 2.69
CA PRO A 5 -0.44 21.70 2.29
C PRO A 5 0.58 22.03 1.18
N VAL A 6 1.58 21.16 1.00
CA VAL A 6 2.63 21.32 -0.03
C VAL A 6 2.49 20.33 -1.18
N ASN A 7 1.40 19.57 -1.23
CA ASN A 7 1.13 18.57 -2.29
C ASN A 7 2.27 17.59 -2.55
N CYS A 8 2.96 17.13 -1.49
CA CYS A 8 4.05 16.18 -1.66
C CYS A 8 3.60 14.77 -2.09
N PHE A 9 2.30 14.46 -2.07
CA PHE A 9 1.76 13.19 -2.54
C PHE A 9 1.35 13.24 -3.99
N TYR A 10 1.71 12.22 -4.74
CA TYR A 10 1.27 12.03 -6.12
C TYR A 10 0.88 10.56 -6.35
N ARG A 11 0.21 10.30 -7.47
CA ARG A 11 -0.18 8.95 -7.87
C ARG A 11 0.50 8.61 -9.18
N THR A 12 1.05 7.40 -9.27
CA THR A 12 1.57 6.85 -10.53
C THR A 12 0.43 6.40 -11.45
N GLU A 13 0.75 6.11 -12.70
CA GLU A 13 -0.22 5.59 -13.68
C GLU A 13 -0.83 4.26 -13.23
N GLU A 14 -0.05 3.42 -12.55
CA GLU A 14 -0.49 2.15 -11.95
C GLU A 14 -1.34 2.33 -10.69
N GLY A 15 -1.57 3.57 -10.26
CA GLY A 15 -2.41 3.89 -9.11
C GLY A 15 -1.71 3.88 -7.76
N VAL A 16 -0.40 3.66 -7.71
CA VAL A 16 0.37 3.69 -6.47
C VAL A 16 0.50 5.13 -5.97
N VAL A 17 0.14 5.37 -4.71
CA VAL A 17 0.33 6.68 -4.09
C VAL A 17 1.74 6.77 -3.54
N LEU A 18 2.53 7.68 -4.10
CA LEU A 18 3.89 7.98 -3.68
C LEU A 18 3.97 9.35 -3.00
N HIS A 19 5.15 9.72 -2.54
CA HIS A 19 5.41 11.01 -1.91
C HIS A 19 6.82 11.48 -2.27
N ASP A 20 6.95 12.77 -2.37
CA ASP A 20 8.25 13.44 -2.58
C ASP A 20 8.79 13.91 -1.22
N LYS A 21 9.91 13.30 -0.81
CA LYS A 21 10.57 13.64 0.46
C LYS A 21 11.19 15.05 0.45
N ASP A 22 11.57 15.56 -0.71
CA ASP A 22 12.18 16.89 -0.80
C ASP A 22 11.14 18.00 -0.65
N VAL A 23 9.93 17.80 -1.14
CA VAL A 23 8.79 18.72 -0.97
C VAL A 23 8.20 18.67 0.44
N CYS A 24 8.33 17.53 1.15
CA CYS A 24 7.74 17.35 2.47
C CYS A 24 8.35 18.29 3.51
N ILE A 25 7.51 19.07 4.21
CA ILE A 25 7.90 20.00 5.28
C ILE A 25 7.77 19.41 6.70
N GLY A 26 7.40 18.15 6.85
CA GLY A 26 7.29 17.51 8.16
C GLY A 26 6.13 18.00 9.05
N CYS A 27 5.08 18.60 8.50
CA CYS A 27 4.00 19.22 9.28
C CYS A 27 3.13 18.22 10.09
N GLY A 28 3.11 16.94 9.70
CA GLY A 28 2.38 15.88 10.41
C GLY A 28 0.88 15.77 10.09
N TYR A 29 0.29 16.62 9.27
CA TYR A 29 -1.16 16.59 8.97
C TYR A 29 -1.60 15.24 8.38
N CYS A 30 -0.79 14.64 7.55
CA CYS A 30 -1.07 13.33 6.96
C CYS A 30 -1.17 12.21 8.01
N SER A 31 -0.39 12.28 9.09
CA SER A 31 -0.43 11.32 10.20
C SER A 31 -1.74 11.43 10.98
N TYR A 32 -2.22 12.65 11.23
CA TYR A 32 -3.51 12.87 11.90
C TYR A 32 -4.71 12.48 11.00
N ALA A 33 -4.59 12.69 9.70
CA ALA A 33 -5.68 12.42 8.76
C ALA A 33 -5.82 10.94 8.39
N CYS A 34 -4.78 10.12 8.60
CA CYS A 34 -4.80 8.71 8.22
C CYS A 34 -5.29 7.83 9.38
N PRO A 35 -6.49 7.23 9.29
CA PRO A 35 -7.01 6.36 10.36
C PRO A 35 -6.18 5.07 10.53
N PHE A 36 -5.37 4.72 9.52
CA PHE A 36 -4.54 3.50 9.53
C PHE A 36 -3.11 3.75 9.99
N GLY A 37 -2.72 4.99 10.28
CA GLY A 37 -1.36 5.33 10.70
C GLY A 37 -0.28 5.07 9.65
N ALA A 38 -0.64 5.07 8.35
CA ALA A 38 0.32 4.76 7.28
C ALA A 38 1.47 5.76 7.16
N PRO A 39 1.25 7.10 7.25
CA PRO A 39 2.35 8.06 7.26
C PRO A 39 3.09 8.03 8.60
N GLN A 40 4.40 7.84 8.56
CA GLN A 40 5.27 7.81 9.70
C GLN A 40 6.32 8.93 9.63
N PHE A 41 6.82 9.34 10.79
CA PHE A 41 7.91 10.30 10.88
C PHE A 41 9.06 9.66 11.65
N PRO A 42 10.24 9.54 11.05
CA PRO A 42 11.40 8.99 11.73
C PRO A 42 11.69 9.77 13.02
N SER A 43 11.97 9.07 14.10
CA SER A 43 12.30 9.65 15.41
C SER A 43 13.75 10.16 15.51
N ALA A 44 14.57 9.86 14.51
CA ALA A 44 15.95 10.32 14.42
C ALA A 44 15.99 11.79 13.96
N GLY A 45 16.05 12.71 14.89
CA GLY A 45 16.15 14.14 14.62
C GLY A 45 16.45 14.93 15.90
N THR A 46 16.94 16.15 15.75
CA THR A 46 17.14 17.08 16.87
C THR A 46 15.79 17.40 17.50
N PHE A 47 15.76 17.57 18.82
CA PHE A 47 14.55 17.93 19.57
C PHE A 47 13.78 19.07 18.89
N GLY A 48 12.49 18.86 18.65
CA GLY A 48 11.60 19.84 18.00
C GLY A 48 11.60 19.81 16.48
N VAL A 49 12.48 19.04 15.83
CA VAL A 49 12.49 18.88 14.36
C VAL A 49 11.86 17.54 14.01
N ARG A 50 10.68 17.57 13.41
CA ARG A 50 10.11 16.38 12.78
C ARG A 50 10.87 16.10 11.49
N GLY A 51 11.29 14.84 11.33
CA GLY A 51 11.83 14.39 10.05
C GLY A 51 10.80 14.50 8.92
N LYS A 52 11.24 14.28 7.70
CA LYS A 52 10.32 14.17 6.57
C LYS A 52 9.49 12.90 6.69
N MET A 53 8.25 12.97 6.22
CA MET A 53 7.32 11.84 6.28
C MET A 53 7.84 10.68 5.45
N ASP A 54 7.65 9.49 5.97
CA ASP A 54 7.88 8.23 5.26
C ASP A 54 6.63 7.33 5.31
N LYS A 55 6.47 6.49 4.33
CA LYS A 55 5.43 5.47 4.25
C LYS A 55 5.82 4.40 3.24
N CYS A 56 5.10 3.30 3.25
CA CYS A 56 5.25 2.29 2.21
C CYS A 56 5.08 2.90 0.81
N THR A 57 6.09 2.72 -0.04
CA THR A 57 6.09 3.13 -1.45
C THR A 57 5.66 2.01 -2.39
N PHE A 58 5.25 0.87 -1.87
CA PHE A 58 4.97 -0.34 -2.65
C PHE A 58 6.19 -0.84 -3.43
N CYS A 59 7.39 -0.47 -2.99
CA CYS A 59 8.66 -0.68 -3.70
C CYS A 59 8.68 -0.10 -5.12
N ALA A 60 8.00 1.02 -5.33
CA ALA A 60 7.89 1.72 -6.61
C ALA A 60 8.85 2.91 -6.71
N GLY A 61 9.82 3.04 -5.78
CA GLY A 61 10.76 4.16 -5.78
C GLY A 61 10.13 5.50 -5.40
N GLY A 62 10.61 6.57 -6.00
CA GLY A 62 10.19 7.95 -5.76
C GLY A 62 10.16 8.79 -7.03
N PRO A 63 10.19 10.13 -6.91
CA PRO A 63 10.18 11.03 -8.06
C PRO A 63 11.54 11.13 -8.78
N GLU A 64 12.60 10.61 -8.19
CA GLU A 64 13.93 10.60 -8.78
C GLU A 64 14.01 9.68 -10.00
N ALA A 65 15.07 9.86 -10.79
CA ALA A 65 15.32 8.99 -11.94
C ALA A 65 15.47 7.53 -11.48
N ASN A 66 14.74 6.63 -12.13
CA ASN A 66 14.75 5.21 -11.80
C ASN A 66 16.17 4.62 -11.84
N GLY A 67 16.55 3.91 -10.79
CA GLY A 67 17.87 3.32 -10.63
C GLY A 67 18.98 4.30 -10.22
N SER A 68 18.63 5.57 -9.94
CA SER A 68 19.61 6.55 -9.45
C SER A 68 20.00 6.27 -7.98
N GLN A 69 21.19 6.73 -7.61
CA GLN A 69 21.65 6.66 -6.21
C GLN A 69 20.72 7.45 -5.27
N ALA A 70 20.20 8.59 -5.74
CA ALA A 70 19.28 9.42 -4.96
C ALA A 70 17.94 8.70 -4.69
N GLU A 71 17.40 7.99 -5.67
CA GLU A 71 16.21 7.15 -5.48
C GLU A 71 16.48 6.07 -4.43
N PHE A 72 17.59 5.35 -4.59
CA PHE A 72 17.96 4.26 -3.68
C PHE A 72 18.11 4.73 -2.24
N GLU A 73 18.76 5.86 -2.01
CA GLU A 73 18.98 6.41 -0.67
C GLU A 73 17.67 6.88 0.00
N LYS A 74 16.77 7.47 -0.78
CA LYS A 74 15.51 8.04 -0.25
C LYS A 74 14.38 7.04 -0.13
N TYR A 75 14.23 6.13 -1.10
CA TYR A 75 13.06 5.27 -1.25
C TYR A 75 13.40 3.77 -1.36
N GLY A 76 14.68 3.43 -1.48
CA GLY A 76 15.14 2.07 -1.75
C GLY A 76 14.96 1.69 -3.21
N ARG A 77 15.22 0.42 -3.50
CA ARG A 77 15.20 -0.12 -4.87
C ARG A 77 13.80 -0.10 -5.47
N ASN A 78 13.66 0.41 -6.68
CA ASN A 78 12.42 0.36 -7.44
C ASN A 78 12.23 -1.03 -8.07
N ARG A 79 11.51 -1.87 -7.35
CA ARG A 79 11.25 -3.26 -7.76
C ARG A 79 10.16 -3.36 -8.81
N LEU A 80 9.18 -2.45 -8.77
CA LEU A 80 8.09 -2.45 -9.77
C LEU A 80 8.63 -2.14 -11.17
N ALA A 81 9.58 -1.21 -11.29
CA ALA A 81 10.24 -0.94 -12.56
C ALA A 81 11.03 -2.14 -13.11
N GLU A 82 11.42 -3.08 -12.24
CA GLU A 82 12.05 -4.34 -12.63
C GLU A 82 11.02 -5.45 -12.93
N GLY A 83 9.73 -5.17 -12.92
CA GLY A 83 8.67 -6.16 -13.10
C GLY A 83 8.50 -7.13 -11.91
N LYS A 84 9.01 -6.76 -10.73
CA LYS A 84 8.95 -7.59 -9.52
C LYS A 84 7.86 -7.13 -8.56
N LEU A 85 7.37 -8.04 -7.75
CA LEU A 85 6.47 -7.71 -6.67
C LEU A 85 7.19 -6.92 -5.54
N PRO A 86 6.45 -6.15 -4.72
CA PRO A 86 6.99 -5.62 -3.48
C PRO A 86 7.67 -6.70 -2.65
N ALA A 87 8.81 -6.37 -2.04
CA ALA A 87 9.65 -7.35 -1.35
C ALA A 87 8.89 -8.13 -0.25
N CYS A 88 8.03 -7.44 0.51
CA CYS A 88 7.24 -8.06 1.56
C CYS A 88 6.26 -9.12 1.05
N ALA A 89 5.65 -8.91 -0.11
CA ALA A 89 4.73 -9.88 -0.73
C ALA A 89 5.48 -11.05 -1.36
N GLU A 90 6.60 -10.77 -2.02
CA GLU A 90 7.43 -11.81 -2.64
C GLU A 90 8.01 -12.76 -1.60
N MET A 91 8.57 -12.22 -0.51
CA MET A 91 9.20 -12.99 0.56
C MET A 91 8.21 -13.67 1.51
N CYS A 92 6.92 -13.36 1.43
CA CYS A 92 5.91 -13.95 2.30
C CYS A 92 5.69 -15.43 1.95
N SER A 93 6.27 -16.34 2.72
CA SER A 93 6.19 -17.79 2.50
C SER A 93 4.75 -18.32 2.61
N THR A 94 3.97 -17.76 3.53
CA THR A 94 2.57 -18.16 3.75
C THR A 94 1.60 -17.51 2.76
N LYS A 95 2.08 -16.56 1.92
CA LYS A 95 1.25 -15.76 1.02
C LYS A 95 0.09 -15.03 1.73
N ALA A 96 0.33 -14.64 2.99
CA ALA A 96 -0.59 -13.79 3.74
C ALA A 96 -0.61 -12.35 3.18
N LEU A 97 0.53 -11.87 2.67
CA LEU A 97 0.65 -10.61 1.96
C LEU A 97 0.50 -10.86 0.46
N LEU A 98 -0.44 -10.14 -0.13
CA LEU A 98 -0.71 -10.17 -1.56
C LEU A 98 -0.35 -8.82 -2.18
N ALA A 99 0.22 -8.86 -3.36
CA ALA A 99 0.47 -7.69 -4.18
C ALA A 99 0.40 -8.06 -5.66
N GLY A 100 0.16 -7.09 -6.52
CA GLY A 100 0.02 -7.28 -7.96
C GLY A 100 -1.16 -6.50 -8.51
N ASP A 101 -1.75 -6.98 -9.59
CA ASP A 101 -2.96 -6.42 -10.16
C ASP A 101 -4.11 -6.40 -9.13
N GLY A 102 -4.77 -5.25 -9.00
CA GLY A 102 -5.79 -5.01 -7.98
C GLY A 102 -6.98 -5.95 -8.08
N ASP A 103 -7.43 -6.26 -9.30
CA ASP A 103 -8.59 -7.13 -9.53
C ASP A 103 -8.24 -8.58 -9.19
N VAL A 104 -7.05 -9.03 -9.59
CA VAL A 104 -6.55 -10.39 -9.27
C VAL A 104 -6.39 -10.55 -7.76
N VAL A 105 -5.79 -9.58 -7.08
CA VAL A 105 -5.61 -9.59 -5.62
C VAL A 105 -6.95 -9.58 -4.90
N ALA A 106 -7.90 -8.77 -5.37
CA ALA A 106 -9.25 -8.72 -4.81
C ALA A 106 -10.00 -10.04 -4.95
N ASP A 107 -9.87 -10.71 -6.10
CA ASP A 107 -10.49 -12.02 -6.32
C ASP A 107 -9.88 -13.13 -5.45
N ILE A 108 -8.54 -13.15 -5.33
CA ILE A 108 -7.86 -14.08 -4.42
C ILE A 108 -8.32 -13.85 -2.98
N PHE A 109 -8.38 -12.59 -2.54
CA PHE A 109 -8.82 -12.23 -1.20
C PHE A 109 -10.27 -12.63 -0.96
N ARG A 110 -11.17 -12.34 -1.90
CA ARG A 110 -12.57 -12.74 -1.86
C ARG A 110 -12.74 -14.25 -1.67
N ASN A 111 -12.04 -15.03 -2.50
CA ASN A 111 -12.09 -16.48 -2.43
C ASN A 111 -11.59 -17.01 -1.07
N ARG A 112 -10.51 -16.45 -0.54
CA ARG A 112 -9.99 -16.81 0.80
C ARG A 112 -10.98 -16.49 1.92
N VAL A 113 -11.68 -15.37 1.83
CA VAL A 113 -12.68 -14.96 2.81
C VAL A 113 -13.89 -15.91 2.76
N VAL A 114 -14.39 -16.21 1.57
CA VAL A 114 -15.53 -17.12 1.37
C VAL A 114 -15.21 -18.54 1.85
N GLN A 115 -14.01 -19.03 1.60
CA GLN A 115 -13.57 -20.37 2.04
C GLN A 115 -13.46 -20.52 3.56
N ARG A 116 -13.41 -19.41 4.32
CA ARG A 116 -13.41 -19.46 5.79
C ARG A 116 -14.77 -19.89 6.40
N GLY A 117 -15.84 -19.91 5.61
CA GLY A 117 -17.16 -20.35 6.03
C GLY A 117 -17.80 -19.45 7.10
N LYS A 118 -18.60 -20.05 7.97
CA LYS A 118 -19.39 -19.31 8.98
C LYS A 118 -18.60 -18.37 9.89
N GLY A 119 -17.33 -18.65 10.13
CA GLY A 119 -16.46 -17.77 10.90
C GLY A 119 -16.22 -16.40 10.24
N ALA A 120 -16.20 -16.36 8.91
CA ALA A 120 -16.06 -15.12 8.16
C ALA A 120 -17.36 -14.29 8.18
N GLU A 121 -18.51 -14.94 8.18
CA GLU A 121 -19.83 -14.30 8.24
C GLU A 121 -20.04 -13.55 9.57
N VAL A 122 -19.61 -14.11 10.68
CA VAL A 122 -19.73 -13.47 12.02
C VAL A 122 -19.01 -12.12 12.07
N TRP A 123 -17.93 -11.96 11.32
CA TRP A 123 -17.17 -10.71 11.22
C TRP A 123 -17.67 -9.78 10.10
N GLY A 124 -18.76 -10.13 9.42
CA GLY A 124 -19.29 -9.39 8.28
C GLY A 124 -18.46 -9.56 6.99
N TRP A 125 -17.38 -10.35 7.04
CA TRP A 125 -16.55 -10.66 5.90
C TRP A 125 -17.17 -11.83 5.12
N GLY A 126 -17.36 -11.69 3.85
CA GLY A 126 -17.90 -12.76 3.02
C GLY A 126 -19.35 -12.52 2.58
N THR A 127 -20.18 -11.86 3.38
CA THR A 127 -21.56 -11.54 2.96
C THR A 127 -21.62 -10.67 1.71
N ALA A 128 -20.68 -9.71 1.58
CA ALA A 128 -20.54 -8.90 0.38
C ALA A 128 -19.95 -9.66 -0.81
N TYR A 129 -19.28 -10.78 -0.58
CA TYR A 129 -18.55 -11.56 -1.57
C TYR A 129 -19.22 -12.90 -1.90
N GLY A 130 -20.11 -13.41 -1.02
CA GLY A 130 -20.78 -14.70 -1.18
C GLY A 130 -21.75 -14.75 -2.37
N SER A 131 -22.35 -13.61 -2.71
CA SER A 131 -23.37 -13.53 -3.77
C SER A 131 -22.89 -13.89 -5.18
N LYS A 132 -21.57 -13.87 -5.44
CA LYS A 132 -21.01 -14.24 -6.76
C LYS A 132 -20.75 -15.74 -6.91
N THR A 133 -20.57 -16.46 -5.81
CA THR A 133 -20.31 -17.90 -5.85
C THR A 133 -21.59 -18.71 -5.92
N ASP A 134 -22.67 -18.21 -5.32
CA ASP A 134 -23.98 -18.88 -5.32
C ASP A 134 -24.66 -18.87 -6.69
N SER A 135 -24.33 -17.90 -7.55
CA SER A 135 -24.90 -17.82 -8.90
C SER A 135 -24.34 -18.86 -9.90
N LYS A 136 -23.26 -19.56 -9.56
CA LYS A 136 -22.69 -20.63 -10.41
C LYS A 136 -23.09 -22.03 -9.96
N GLY A 137 -23.63 -22.19 -8.76
CA GLY A 137 -24.09 -23.48 -8.23
C GLY A 137 -25.59 -23.76 -8.44
N ALA A 138 -26.36 -22.80 -8.90
CA ALA A 138 -27.81 -22.91 -9.06
C ALA A 138 -28.26 -23.18 -10.52
N LYS A 139 -27.43 -23.84 -11.31
CA LYS A 139 -27.81 -24.39 -12.61
C LYS A 139 -27.45 -25.86 -12.64
N SER A 140 -28.29 -26.64 -12.02
CA SER A 140 -28.52 -28.05 -12.35
C SER A 140 -30.00 -28.36 -12.33
#